data_9ef37a8c178bba99400853d52f6c9e1a
#
_entry.id   9ef37a8c178bba99400853d52f6c9e1a
#
_cell.length_a   1.000
_cell.length_b   1.000
_cell.length_c   1.000
_cell.angle_alpha   90.00
_cell.angle_beta   90.00
_cell.angle_gamma   90.00
#
_symmetry.space_group_name_H-M   'P 1'
#
loop_
_entity.id
_entity.type
_entity.pdbx_description
1 polymer ?
#
loop_
_entity_poly.entity_id
_entity_poly.type
_entity_poly.pdbx_seq_one_letter_code
_entity_poly.pdbx_strand_id
1 'polypeptide(L)'
;MVIAVVLDWMISFPKLRERLAALALLAAVVAGVNAGSFAAAHSGAFRKAQPGDEIPKTHWIMMGLAGNGGYNNEDYVLTFSAPDGETRKALIRDEIAARLKEMGPAGLVRHALDKIGYTWGEGTYYLPHKLAMGPTQPHSFWAEIFFEGRAHFSLFLRYANGLMLCMLLYLLAGALQKQSRDVLFAARLSVCGLFFFLLIWEARSRYLVNYVPVLLLLFAAAAWGMAGRLPGWGCKQRGTGGESMPG
;
A
#
# COMPACT_ATOMS: atom_id res chain seq x y z
N MET A 1 -8.96 1.43 -1.32
CA MET A 1 -9.98 0.38 -1.13
C MET A 1 -11.35 0.76 -1.74
N VAL A 2 -11.95 1.91 -1.43
CA VAL A 2 -13.26 2.33 -1.98
C VAL A 2 -13.28 2.30 -3.53
N ILE A 3 -12.26 2.87 -4.19
CA ILE A 3 -12.16 2.86 -5.65
C ILE A 3 -12.14 1.42 -6.21
N ALA A 4 -11.42 0.51 -5.56
CA ALA A 4 -11.34 -0.90 -5.99
C ALA A 4 -12.69 -1.60 -5.86
N VAL A 5 -13.45 -1.35 -4.77
CA VAL A 5 -14.81 -1.89 -4.59
C VAL A 5 -15.75 -1.36 -5.65
N VAL A 6 -15.68 -0.06 -5.96
CA VAL A 6 -16.53 0.55 -6.99
C VAL A 6 -16.18 0.04 -8.39
N LEU A 7 -14.89 -0.14 -8.70
CA LEU A 7 -14.45 -0.71 -9.97
C LEU A 7 -14.89 -2.17 -10.11
N ASP A 8 -14.76 -2.99 -9.07
CA ASP A 8 -15.28 -4.35 -9.06
C ASP A 8 -16.78 -4.37 -9.28
N TRP A 9 -17.50 -3.52 -8.61
CA TRP A 9 -18.95 -3.36 -8.76
C TRP A 9 -19.32 -2.96 -10.17
N MET A 10 -18.64 -1.95 -10.75
CA MET A 10 -18.85 -1.52 -12.14
C MET A 10 -18.61 -2.64 -13.16
N ILE A 11 -17.60 -3.48 -12.95
CA ILE A 11 -17.27 -4.59 -13.84
C ILE A 11 -18.27 -5.74 -13.68
N SER A 12 -18.81 -5.93 -12.47
CA SER A 12 -19.71 -7.04 -12.14
C SER A 12 -21.15 -6.82 -12.62
N PHE A 13 -21.58 -5.57 -12.77
CA PHE A 13 -22.95 -5.28 -13.20
C PHE A 13 -23.14 -5.27 -14.72
N PRO A 14 -24.09 -6.07 -15.25
CA PRO A 14 -24.36 -6.14 -16.69
C PRO A 14 -25.08 -4.90 -17.21
N LYS A 15 -25.84 -4.18 -16.37
CA LYS A 15 -26.73 -3.08 -16.80
C LYS A 15 -26.03 -1.73 -16.68
N LEU A 16 -26.13 -0.91 -17.71
CA LEU A 16 -25.55 0.44 -17.76
C LEU A 16 -26.00 1.32 -16.58
N ARG A 17 -27.27 1.24 -16.19
CA ARG A 17 -27.82 2.02 -15.06
C ARG A 17 -27.10 1.72 -13.74
N GLU A 18 -26.71 0.46 -13.52
CA GLU A 18 -26.04 0.03 -12.31
C GLU A 18 -24.58 0.52 -12.29
N ARG A 19 -23.90 0.53 -13.46
CA ARG A 19 -22.59 1.14 -13.62
C ARG A 19 -22.62 2.64 -13.37
N LEU A 20 -23.64 3.33 -13.90
CA LEU A 20 -23.82 4.77 -13.65
C LEU A 20 -24.11 5.05 -12.18
N ALA A 21 -24.90 4.21 -11.49
CA ALA A 21 -25.14 4.33 -10.05
C ALA A 21 -23.84 4.15 -9.24
N ALA A 22 -22.98 3.20 -9.60
CA ALA A 22 -21.68 2.99 -8.96
C ALA A 22 -20.75 4.20 -9.15
N LEU A 23 -20.73 4.79 -10.35
CA LEU A 23 -19.97 6.01 -10.64
C LEU A 23 -20.50 7.20 -9.84
N ALA A 24 -21.82 7.37 -9.77
CA ALA A 24 -22.46 8.42 -8.99
C ALA A 24 -22.13 8.28 -7.49
N LEU A 25 -22.16 7.05 -6.96
CA LEU A 25 -21.76 6.79 -5.57
C LEU A 25 -20.30 7.15 -5.32
N LEU A 26 -19.39 6.76 -6.23
CA LEU A 26 -17.97 7.14 -6.11
C LEU A 26 -17.81 8.66 -6.13
N ALA A 27 -18.47 9.34 -7.07
CA ALA A 27 -18.44 10.79 -7.16
C ALA A 27 -18.99 11.46 -5.89
N ALA A 28 -20.08 10.94 -5.33
CA ALA A 28 -20.68 11.42 -4.09
C ALA A 28 -19.72 11.23 -2.89
N VAL A 29 -19.05 10.08 -2.77
CA VAL A 29 -18.06 9.82 -1.72
C VAL A 29 -16.87 10.79 -1.85
N VAL A 30 -16.33 10.95 -3.06
CA VAL A 30 -15.22 11.88 -3.31
C VAL A 30 -15.63 13.31 -3.00
N ALA A 31 -16.81 13.75 -3.45
CA ALA A 31 -17.33 15.07 -3.18
C ALA A 31 -17.56 15.27 -1.66
N GLY A 32 -18.13 14.30 -0.95
CA GLY A 32 -18.35 14.35 0.49
C GLY A 32 -17.05 14.45 1.29
N VAL A 33 -16.04 13.67 0.94
CA VAL A 33 -14.71 13.76 1.57
C VAL A 33 -14.08 15.12 1.34
N ASN A 34 -14.11 15.63 0.09
CA ASN A 34 -13.57 16.96 -0.20
C ASN A 34 -14.33 18.08 0.51
N ALA A 35 -15.67 18.03 0.54
CA ALA A 35 -16.48 18.99 1.26
C ALA A 35 -16.25 18.96 2.78
N GLY A 36 -16.13 17.75 3.36
CA GLY A 36 -15.79 17.58 4.77
C GLY A 36 -14.40 18.10 5.12
N SER A 37 -13.41 17.82 4.27
CA SER A 37 -12.05 18.35 4.42
C SER A 37 -12.01 19.88 4.31
N PHE A 38 -12.75 20.44 3.36
CA PHE A 38 -12.89 21.87 3.18
C PHE A 38 -13.57 22.51 4.40
N ALA A 39 -14.68 21.97 4.87
CA ALA A 39 -15.40 22.46 6.05
C ALA A 39 -14.52 22.39 7.31
N ALA A 40 -13.78 21.29 7.50
CA ALA A 40 -12.84 21.15 8.62
C ALA A 40 -11.74 22.21 8.55
N ALA A 41 -11.12 22.41 7.39
CA ALA A 41 -10.05 23.39 7.19
C ALA A 41 -10.53 24.84 7.45
N HIS A 42 -11.83 25.14 7.23
CA HIS A 42 -12.43 26.47 7.42
C HIS A 42 -13.17 26.64 8.75
N SER A 43 -13.26 25.61 9.57
CA SER A 43 -13.99 25.64 10.86
C SER A 43 -13.33 26.50 11.95
N GLY A 44 -12.11 27.02 11.71
CA GLY A 44 -11.33 27.74 12.73
C GLY A 44 -10.67 26.84 13.78
N ALA A 45 -10.96 25.54 13.78
CA ALA A 45 -10.32 24.55 14.65
C ALA A 45 -8.86 24.26 14.22
N PHE A 46 -8.54 24.52 12.97
CA PHE A 46 -7.19 24.39 12.42
C PHE A 46 -6.61 25.77 12.12
N ARG A 47 -5.29 25.93 12.32
CA ARG A 47 -4.57 27.13 11.92
C ARG A 47 -4.79 27.34 10.41
N LYS A 48 -5.31 28.51 10.03
CA LYS A 48 -5.46 28.83 8.58
C LYS A 48 -4.09 28.79 7.93
N ALA A 49 -3.92 27.88 6.98
CA ALA A 49 -2.74 27.88 6.12
C ALA A 49 -2.74 29.17 5.32
N GLN A 50 -1.59 29.84 5.24
CA GLN A 50 -1.42 30.99 4.35
C GLN A 50 -1.50 30.50 2.89
N PRO A 51 -2.08 31.29 1.97
CA PRO A 51 -1.99 30.98 0.55
C PRO A 51 -0.52 30.83 0.16
N GLY A 52 -0.13 29.66 -0.33
CA GLY A 52 1.27 29.35 -0.67
C GLY A 52 2.00 28.45 0.35
N ASP A 53 1.47 28.22 1.55
CA ASP A 53 2.06 27.28 2.53
C ASP A 53 1.84 25.82 2.15
N GLU A 54 0.93 25.55 1.21
CA GLU A 54 0.61 24.19 0.79
C GLU A 54 1.80 23.51 0.11
N ILE A 55 2.11 22.30 0.57
CA ILE A 55 3.06 21.44 -0.11
C ILE A 55 2.38 20.86 -1.36
N PRO A 56 2.87 21.14 -2.57
CA PRO A 56 2.30 20.58 -3.78
C PRO A 56 2.37 19.04 -3.76
N LYS A 57 1.34 18.36 -4.25
CA LYS A 57 1.33 16.88 -4.33
C LYS A 57 2.50 16.33 -5.14
N THR A 58 3.00 17.08 -6.09
CA THR A 58 4.18 16.76 -6.90
C THR A 58 5.47 16.65 -6.08
N HIS A 59 5.54 17.26 -4.88
CA HIS A 59 6.65 17.08 -3.95
C HIS A 59 6.89 15.60 -3.61
N TRP A 60 5.83 14.86 -3.36
CA TRP A 60 5.92 13.43 -3.04
C TRP A 60 6.31 12.58 -4.25
N ILE A 61 5.96 13.04 -5.46
CA ILE A 61 6.43 12.40 -6.70
C ILE A 61 7.92 12.67 -6.90
N MET A 62 8.38 13.89 -6.65
CA MET A 62 9.79 14.27 -6.70
C MET A 62 10.62 13.42 -5.74
N MET A 63 10.21 13.30 -4.46
CA MET A 63 10.83 12.40 -3.49
C MET A 63 10.80 10.94 -3.95
N GLY A 64 9.69 10.51 -4.53
CA GLY A 64 9.52 9.17 -5.07
C GLY A 64 10.49 8.82 -6.20
N LEU A 65 11.13 9.79 -6.83
CA LEU A 65 12.16 9.63 -7.87
C LEU A 65 13.59 9.76 -7.34
N ALA A 66 13.78 10.06 -6.05
CA ALA A 66 15.09 10.18 -5.42
C ALA A 66 15.57 8.86 -4.81
N GLY A 67 16.84 8.52 -4.96
CA GLY A 67 17.47 7.37 -4.29
C GLY A 67 16.68 6.07 -4.47
N ASN A 68 16.21 5.48 -3.37
CA ASN A 68 15.35 4.29 -3.35
C ASN A 68 13.85 4.61 -3.35
N GLY A 69 13.48 5.86 -3.63
CA GLY A 69 12.09 6.33 -3.66
C GLY A 69 11.49 6.69 -2.29
N GLY A 70 12.30 6.69 -1.24
CA GLY A 70 11.88 7.09 0.10
C GLY A 70 12.06 8.60 0.38
N TYR A 71 11.88 8.97 1.65
CA TYR A 71 12.10 10.34 2.10
C TYR A 71 13.51 10.84 1.76
N ASN A 72 13.59 12.02 1.17
CA ASN A 72 14.83 12.71 0.84
C ASN A 72 14.84 14.10 1.49
N ASN A 73 15.86 14.37 2.31
CA ASN A 73 15.98 15.63 3.01
C ASN A 73 16.35 16.81 2.08
N GLU A 74 17.08 16.56 1.00
CA GLU A 74 17.43 17.59 0.01
C GLU A 74 16.17 18.09 -0.69
N ASP A 75 15.26 17.18 -1.06
CA ASP A 75 13.97 17.51 -1.64
C ASP A 75 13.07 18.30 -0.68
N TYR A 76 13.14 17.93 0.61
CA TYR A 76 12.45 18.68 1.64
C TYR A 76 12.98 20.12 1.70
N VAL A 77 14.28 20.29 1.81
CA VAL A 77 14.93 21.62 1.85
C VAL A 77 14.62 22.41 0.57
N LEU A 78 14.74 21.82 -0.62
CA LEU A 78 14.42 22.45 -1.88
C LEU A 78 12.98 23.00 -1.89
N THR A 79 12.03 22.20 -1.43
CA THR A 79 10.61 22.60 -1.41
C THR A 79 10.33 23.74 -0.43
N PHE A 80 10.97 23.72 0.75
CA PHE A 80 10.69 24.70 1.79
C PHE A 80 11.56 25.95 1.71
N SER A 81 12.65 25.95 0.94
CA SER A 81 13.46 27.13 0.66
C SER A 81 12.86 28.06 -0.40
N ALA A 82 11.85 27.59 -1.15
CA ALA A 82 11.21 28.41 -2.17
C ALA A 82 10.44 29.58 -1.54
N PRO A 83 10.60 30.80 -2.07
CA PRO A 83 10.04 32.02 -1.46
C PRO A 83 8.51 32.10 -1.57
N ASP A 84 7.92 31.45 -2.56
CA ASP A 84 6.49 31.45 -2.83
C ASP A 84 6.01 30.14 -3.46
N GLY A 85 4.68 29.96 -3.54
CA GLY A 85 4.07 28.74 -4.03
C GLY A 85 4.30 28.46 -5.52
N GLU A 86 4.41 29.47 -6.35
CA GLU A 86 4.63 29.30 -7.81
C GLU A 86 6.09 28.92 -8.09
N THR A 87 7.04 29.58 -7.45
CA THR A 87 8.46 29.21 -7.50
C THR A 87 8.66 27.79 -7.00
N ARG A 88 7.99 27.41 -5.90
CA ARG A 88 8.01 26.04 -5.35
C ARG A 88 7.54 24.99 -6.37
N LYS A 89 6.42 25.23 -7.02
CA LYS A 89 5.89 24.32 -8.06
C LYS A 89 6.83 24.22 -9.27
N ALA A 90 7.44 25.33 -9.67
CA ALA A 90 8.40 25.35 -10.78
C ALA A 90 9.64 24.52 -10.43
N LEU A 91 10.28 24.76 -9.27
CA LEU A 91 11.45 24.00 -8.79
C LEU A 91 11.17 22.50 -8.74
N ILE A 92 10.05 22.08 -8.16
CA ILE A 92 9.66 20.68 -8.07
C ILE A 92 9.49 20.06 -9.46
N ARG A 93 8.84 20.75 -10.38
CA ARG A 93 8.61 20.26 -11.74
C ARG A 93 9.93 20.11 -12.51
N ASP A 94 10.81 21.09 -12.38
CA ASP A 94 12.10 21.10 -13.07
C ASP A 94 13.00 19.97 -12.53
N GLU A 95 13.00 19.72 -11.23
CA GLU A 95 13.71 18.61 -10.61
C GLU A 95 13.16 17.25 -11.05
N ILE A 96 11.82 17.08 -11.10
CA ILE A 96 11.20 15.85 -11.66
C ILE A 96 11.67 15.62 -13.10
N ALA A 97 11.63 16.67 -13.94
CA ALA A 97 12.04 16.56 -15.33
C ALA A 97 13.53 16.20 -15.48
N ALA A 98 14.40 16.81 -14.66
CA ALA A 98 15.82 16.52 -14.62
C ALA A 98 16.09 15.04 -14.27
N ARG A 99 15.47 14.53 -13.19
CA ARG A 99 15.62 13.13 -12.77
C ARG A 99 15.11 12.14 -13.81
N LEU A 100 13.96 12.39 -14.40
CA LEU A 100 13.42 11.53 -15.46
C LEU A 100 14.34 11.49 -16.68
N LYS A 101 14.91 12.64 -17.06
CA LYS A 101 15.85 12.74 -18.17
C LYS A 101 17.17 12.01 -17.87
N GLU A 102 17.70 12.18 -16.66
CA GLU A 102 18.94 11.54 -16.21
C GLU A 102 18.82 10.01 -16.17
N MET A 103 17.74 9.51 -15.57
CA MET A 103 17.51 8.07 -15.46
C MET A 103 17.27 7.42 -16.83
N GLY A 104 16.59 8.08 -17.72
CA GLY A 104 16.13 7.48 -18.97
C GLY A 104 15.26 6.23 -18.76
N PRO A 105 14.83 5.54 -19.83
CA PRO A 105 13.91 4.39 -19.69
C PRO A 105 14.51 3.23 -18.89
N ALA A 106 15.77 2.88 -19.10
CA ALA A 106 16.43 1.78 -18.39
C ALA A 106 16.64 2.09 -16.90
N GLY A 107 17.06 3.33 -16.58
CA GLY A 107 17.20 3.80 -15.20
C GLY A 107 15.87 3.83 -14.45
N LEU A 108 14.78 4.22 -15.10
CA LEU A 108 13.44 4.19 -14.51
C LEU A 108 12.99 2.76 -14.15
N VAL A 109 13.27 1.78 -15.01
CA VAL A 109 12.97 0.36 -14.70
C VAL A 109 13.78 -0.09 -13.50
N ARG A 110 15.09 0.22 -13.46
CA ARG A 110 15.94 -0.13 -12.33
C ARG A 110 15.47 0.52 -11.05
N HIS A 111 15.19 1.83 -11.09
CA HIS A 111 14.64 2.57 -9.94
C HIS A 111 13.32 1.97 -9.44
N ALA A 112 12.42 1.58 -10.34
CA ALA A 112 11.17 0.91 -9.98
C ALA A 112 11.42 -0.42 -9.25
N LEU A 113 12.38 -1.24 -9.71
CA LEU A 113 12.75 -2.50 -9.06
C LEU A 113 13.37 -2.27 -7.67
N ASP A 114 14.28 -1.30 -7.55
CA ASP A 114 14.89 -0.92 -6.27
C ASP A 114 13.83 -0.44 -5.28
N LYS A 115 12.88 0.36 -5.76
CA LYS A 115 11.75 0.87 -4.99
C LYS A 115 10.79 -0.23 -4.54
N ILE A 116 10.52 -1.21 -5.40
CA ILE A 116 9.73 -2.40 -5.03
C ILE A 116 10.44 -3.16 -3.92
N GLY A 117 11.73 -3.44 -4.06
CA GLY A 117 12.53 -4.10 -3.03
C GLY A 117 12.51 -3.34 -1.70
N TYR A 118 12.70 -2.02 -1.74
CA TYR A 118 12.70 -1.15 -0.57
C TYR A 118 11.34 -1.11 0.14
N THR A 119 10.24 -1.13 -0.61
CA THR A 119 8.90 -0.99 -0.05
C THR A 119 8.30 -2.33 0.37
N TRP A 120 8.40 -3.35 -0.48
CA TRP A 120 7.74 -4.63 -0.31
C TRP A 120 8.66 -5.73 0.22
N GLY A 121 9.97 -5.51 0.23
CA GLY A 121 10.96 -6.46 0.75
C GLY A 121 11.20 -6.34 2.25
N GLU A 122 10.70 -5.29 2.92
CA GLU A 122 10.92 -5.03 4.34
C GLU A 122 9.70 -5.38 5.17
N GLY A 123 9.75 -6.56 5.82
CA GLY A 123 8.66 -7.10 6.63
C GLY A 123 8.53 -6.49 8.02
N THR A 124 9.44 -5.59 8.43
CA THR A 124 9.34 -4.89 9.72
C THR A 124 8.45 -3.65 9.67
N TYR A 125 8.02 -3.25 8.49
CA TYR A 125 7.20 -2.04 8.27
C TYR A 125 7.82 -0.78 8.87
N TYR A 126 9.14 -0.67 8.82
CA TYR A 126 9.89 0.47 9.34
C TYR A 126 9.83 0.63 10.87
N LEU A 127 9.40 -0.41 11.60
CA LEU A 127 9.23 -0.40 13.06
C LEU A 127 10.54 -0.09 13.81
N PRO A 128 11.68 -0.74 13.52
CA PRO A 128 12.93 -0.49 14.25
C PRO A 128 13.35 0.97 14.22
N HIS A 129 13.27 1.59 13.05
CA HIS A 129 13.63 2.99 12.90
C HIS A 129 12.69 3.92 13.71
N LYS A 130 11.40 3.62 13.76
CA LYS A 130 10.44 4.41 14.55
C LYS A 130 10.65 4.27 16.03
N LEU A 131 10.98 3.09 16.51
CA LEU A 131 11.30 2.86 17.91
C LEU A 131 12.61 3.54 18.33
N ALA A 132 13.59 3.65 17.43
CA ALA A 132 14.86 4.31 17.69
C ALA A 132 14.75 5.85 17.79
N MET A 133 13.69 6.47 17.26
CA MET A 133 13.52 7.93 17.29
C MET A 133 13.31 8.52 18.70
N GLY A 134 12.82 7.74 19.66
CA GLY A 134 12.57 8.19 21.04
C GLY A 134 12.33 7.01 21.96
N PRO A 135 13.36 6.20 22.24
CA PRO A 135 13.20 5.01 23.08
C PRO A 135 12.90 5.40 24.52
N THR A 136 11.75 4.99 25.03
CA THR A 136 11.37 5.20 26.44
C THR A 136 12.04 4.20 27.37
N GLN A 137 12.38 3.01 26.86
CA GLN A 137 13.03 1.92 27.60
C GLN A 137 14.13 1.26 26.76
N PRO A 138 15.29 1.93 26.57
CA PRO A 138 16.37 1.44 25.69
C PRO A 138 17.08 0.17 26.22
N HIS A 139 16.87 -0.22 27.46
CA HIS A 139 17.45 -1.42 28.09
C HIS A 139 16.42 -2.52 28.38
N SER A 140 15.23 -2.44 27.77
CA SER A 140 14.21 -3.50 27.91
C SER A 140 14.57 -4.74 27.09
N PHE A 141 13.99 -5.90 27.46
CA PHE A 141 14.08 -7.12 26.66
C PHE A 141 13.65 -6.89 25.19
N TRP A 142 12.63 -6.08 24.97
CA TRP A 142 12.15 -5.73 23.64
C TRP A 142 13.16 -4.91 22.83
N ALA A 143 13.98 -4.11 23.50
CA ALA A 143 15.05 -3.35 22.83
C ALA A 143 16.10 -4.29 22.22
N GLU A 144 16.40 -5.44 22.87
CA GLU A 144 17.33 -6.44 22.32
C GLU A 144 16.81 -7.12 21.04
N ILE A 145 15.50 -7.10 20.81
CA ILE A 145 14.86 -7.68 19.63
C ILE A 145 14.71 -6.64 18.52
N PHE A 146 14.24 -5.43 18.85
CA PHE A 146 13.74 -4.49 17.86
C PHE A 146 14.74 -3.38 17.50
N PHE A 147 15.82 -3.16 18.27
CA PHE A 147 16.77 -2.09 17.96
C PHE A 147 17.97 -2.62 17.17
N GLU A 148 18.34 -1.85 16.15
CA GLU A 148 19.50 -2.14 15.33
C GLU A 148 20.79 -2.22 16.19
N GLY A 149 21.66 -3.17 15.85
CA GLY A 149 22.90 -3.43 16.60
C GLY A 149 22.72 -4.26 17.87
N ARG A 150 21.50 -4.67 18.24
CA ARG A 150 21.23 -5.53 19.40
C ARG A 150 21.28 -7.02 19.06
N ALA A 151 21.44 -7.84 20.10
CA ALA A 151 21.74 -9.28 19.97
C ALA A 151 20.76 -10.07 19.11
N HIS A 152 19.46 -9.79 19.23
CA HIS A 152 18.42 -10.54 18.55
C HIS A 152 17.82 -9.83 17.33
N PHE A 153 18.29 -8.62 17.01
CA PHE A 153 17.78 -7.82 15.90
C PHE A 153 17.88 -8.52 14.54
N SER A 154 19.02 -9.15 14.25
CA SER A 154 19.21 -9.86 12.99
C SER A 154 18.27 -11.06 12.81
N LEU A 155 17.95 -11.75 13.87
CA LEU A 155 16.98 -12.84 13.86
C LEU A 155 15.57 -12.32 13.60
N PHE A 156 15.17 -11.26 14.31
CA PHE A 156 13.89 -10.58 14.09
C PHE A 156 13.74 -10.11 12.64
N LEU A 157 14.78 -9.44 12.10
CA LEU A 157 14.77 -8.93 10.73
C LEU A 157 14.60 -10.07 9.71
N ARG A 158 15.37 -11.17 9.85
CA ARG A 158 15.24 -12.35 8.97
C ARG A 158 13.87 -12.98 9.06
N TYR A 159 13.32 -13.11 10.25
CA TYR A 159 11.98 -13.65 10.47
C TYR A 159 10.91 -12.78 9.80
N ALA A 160 10.93 -11.48 10.06
CA ALA A 160 9.95 -10.54 9.50
C ALA A 160 10.01 -10.48 7.97
N ASN A 161 11.21 -10.40 7.40
CA ASN A 161 11.40 -10.37 5.94
C ASN A 161 11.05 -11.72 5.30
N GLY A 162 11.38 -12.84 5.96
CA GLY A 162 10.99 -14.18 5.51
C GLY A 162 9.47 -14.37 5.49
N LEU A 163 8.79 -13.90 6.54
CA LEU A 163 7.32 -13.94 6.61
C LEU A 163 6.67 -13.08 5.51
N MET A 164 7.22 -11.88 5.28
CA MET A 164 6.76 -11.00 4.19
C MET A 164 6.95 -11.65 2.83
N LEU A 165 8.12 -12.26 2.58
CA LEU A 165 8.39 -12.98 1.34
C LEU A 165 7.43 -14.15 1.14
N CYS A 166 7.20 -14.97 2.18
CA CYS A 166 6.23 -16.05 2.13
C CYS A 166 4.83 -15.53 1.77
N MET A 167 4.39 -14.44 2.42
CA MET A 167 3.11 -13.82 2.14
C MET A 167 3.01 -13.37 0.68
N LEU A 168 4.03 -12.70 0.14
CA LEU A 168 4.05 -12.25 -1.25
C LEU A 168 4.05 -13.41 -2.25
N LEU A 169 4.79 -14.48 -1.98
CA LEU A 169 4.80 -15.68 -2.82
C LEU A 169 3.41 -16.36 -2.85
N TYR A 170 2.73 -16.44 -1.71
CA TYR A 170 1.35 -16.95 -1.64
C TYR A 170 0.36 -16.05 -2.39
N LEU A 171 0.49 -14.73 -2.28
CA LEU A 171 -0.33 -13.78 -3.04
C LEU A 171 -0.12 -13.95 -4.55
N LEU A 172 1.13 -14.09 -4.99
CA LEU A 172 1.47 -14.34 -6.39
C LEU A 172 0.89 -15.70 -6.87
N ALA A 173 1.10 -16.77 -6.12
CA ALA A 173 0.54 -18.07 -6.43
C ALA A 173 -1.00 -18.04 -6.49
N GLY A 174 -1.64 -17.31 -5.57
CA GLY A 174 -3.09 -17.08 -5.58
C GLY A 174 -3.56 -16.28 -6.79
N ALA A 175 -2.79 -15.29 -7.24
CA ALA A 175 -3.11 -14.49 -8.43
C ALA A 175 -3.00 -15.29 -9.74
N LEU A 176 -2.09 -16.26 -9.80
CA LEU A 176 -1.91 -17.14 -10.97
C LEU A 176 -2.97 -18.25 -11.07
N GLN A 177 -3.77 -18.47 -10.04
CA GLN A 177 -4.85 -19.44 -10.08
C GLN A 177 -6.03 -18.90 -10.92
N LYS A 178 -6.61 -19.78 -11.78
CA LYS A 178 -7.84 -19.44 -12.51
C LYS A 178 -8.97 -19.26 -11.50
N GLN A 179 -9.30 -18.02 -11.18
CA GLN A 179 -10.37 -17.70 -10.24
C GLN A 179 -11.54 -17.07 -10.97
N SER A 180 -12.77 -17.47 -10.60
CA SER A 180 -13.96 -16.69 -10.87
C SER A 180 -13.87 -15.37 -10.09
N ARG A 181 -14.59 -14.34 -10.53
CA ARG A 181 -14.76 -13.10 -9.76
C ARG A 181 -15.41 -13.47 -8.43
N ASP A 182 -14.64 -13.33 -7.37
CA ASP A 182 -15.05 -13.64 -6.01
C ASP A 182 -15.05 -12.37 -5.14
N VAL A 183 -15.51 -12.51 -3.91
CA VAL A 183 -15.54 -11.44 -2.90
C VAL A 183 -14.16 -10.81 -2.67
N LEU A 184 -13.08 -11.51 -2.98
CA LEU A 184 -11.70 -11.03 -2.79
C LEU A 184 -11.15 -10.26 -3.98
N PHE A 185 -11.90 -10.15 -5.09
CA PHE A 185 -11.43 -9.43 -6.27
C PHE A 185 -11.15 -7.95 -5.98
N ALA A 186 -12.04 -7.28 -5.26
CA ALA A 186 -11.85 -5.89 -4.84
C ALA A 186 -10.61 -5.72 -3.93
N ALA A 187 -10.35 -6.70 -3.04
CA ALA A 187 -9.16 -6.70 -2.20
C ALA A 187 -7.87 -6.81 -3.03
N ARG A 188 -7.82 -7.72 -4.02
CA ARG A 188 -6.69 -7.86 -4.95
C ARG A 188 -6.48 -6.60 -5.77
N LEU A 189 -7.57 -6.03 -6.29
CA LEU A 189 -7.51 -4.78 -7.06
C LEU A 189 -7.00 -3.62 -6.19
N SER A 190 -7.36 -3.56 -4.91
CA SER A 190 -6.89 -2.52 -3.99
C SER A 190 -5.39 -2.64 -3.70
N VAL A 191 -4.85 -3.86 -3.55
CA VAL A 191 -3.41 -4.11 -3.39
C VAL A 191 -2.65 -3.75 -4.67
N CYS A 192 -3.19 -4.11 -5.84
CA CYS A 192 -2.63 -3.73 -7.13
C CYS A 192 -2.59 -2.19 -7.30
N GLY A 193 -3.67 -1.50 -6.94
CA GLY A 193 -3.72 -0.04 -6.94
C GLY A 193 -2.70 0.60 -6.00
N LEU A 194 -2.54 0.05 -4.78
CA LEU A 194 -1.49 0.49 -3.85
C LEU A 194 -0.09 0.28 -4.43
N PHE A 195 0.15 -0.87 -5.06
CA PHE A 195 1.42 -1.17 -5.70
C PHE A 195 1.81 -0.10 -6.73
N PHE A 196 0.93 0.19 -7.69
CA PHE A 196 1.19 1.24 -8.69
C PHE A 196 1.27 2.64 -8.09
N PHE A 197 0.45 2.94 -7.09
CA PHE A 197 0.53 4.22 -6.39
C PHE A 197 1.91 4.43 -5.76
N LEU A 198 2.45 3.43 -5.05
CA LEU A 198 3.75 3.51 -4.41
C LEU A 198 4.93 3.49 -5.40
N LEU A 199 4.75 3.06 -6.65
CA LEU A 199 5.77 3.22 -7.69
C LEU A 199 5.97 4.68 -8.09
N ILE A 200 4.93 5.50 -8.03
CA ILE A 200 4.96 6.90 -8.44
C ILE A 200 5.25 7.82 -7.24
N TRP A 201 4.64 7.52 -6.09
CA TRP A 201 4.69 8.34 -4.88
C TRP A 201 5.93 8.06 -4.03
N GLU A 202 6.27 8.92 -3.06
CA GLU A 202 7.23 8.54 -2.01
C GLU A 202 6.80 7.21 -1.41
N ALA A 203 7.74 6.27 -1.29
CA ALA A 203 7.44 4.91 -0.87
C ALA A 203 8.27 4.48 0.33
N ARG A 204 7.59 3.80 1.27
CA ARG A 204 8.20 3.11 2.42
C ARG A 204 7.31 1.96 2.85
N SER A 205 7.93 0.93 3.40
CA SER A 205 7.25 -0.24 3.98
C SER A 205 6.17 0.13 5.00
N ARG A 206 6.32 1.22 5.75
CA ARG A 206 5.31 1.72 6.70
C ARG A 206 3.94 2.02 6.07
N TYR A 207 3.89 2.32 4.78
CA TYR A 207 2.63 2.58 4.08
C TYR A 207 1.81 1.30 3.87
N LEU A 208 2.44 0.13 3.97
CA LEU A 208 1.78 -1.16 3.88
C LEU A 208 1.03 -1.53 5.16
N VAL A 209 1.34 -0.90 6.31
CA VAL A 209 0.74 -1.23 7.62
C VAL A 209 -0.80 -1.22 7.55
N ASN A 210 -1.38 -0.21 6.91
CA ASN A 210 -2.83 -0.10 6.76
C ASN A 210 -3.44 -1.19 5.86
N TYR A 211 -2.61 -1.88 5.07
CA TYR A 211 -3.01 -2.96 4.17
C TYR A 211 -2.71 -4.34 4.74
N VAL A 212 -2.01 -4.45 5.87
CA VAL A 212 -1.69 -5.73 6.51
C VAL A 212 -2.93 -6.63 6.69
N PRO A 213 -4.08 -6.13 7.19
CA PRO A 213 -5.27 -6.97 7.29
C PRO A 213 -5.76 -7.52 5.93
N VAL A 214 -5.68 -6.71 4.87
CA VAL A 214 -6.05 -7.13 3.51
C VAL A 214 -5.05 -8.14 2.95
N LEU A 215 -3.75 -7.92 3.16
CA LEU A 215 -2.69 -8.85 2.75
C LEU A 215 -2.83 -10.19 3.46
N LEU A 216 -3.11 -10.20 4.76
CA LEU A 216 -3.33 -11.42 5.54
C LEU A 216 -4.59 -12.17 5.10
N LEU A 217 -5.68 -11.45 4.79
CA LEU A 217 -6.89 -12.06 4.25
C LEU A 217 -6.63 -12.76 2.91
N LEU A 218 -5.95 -12.09 2.00
CA LEU A 218 -5.58 -12.63 0.70
C LEU A 218 -4.60 -13.80 0.82
N PHE A 219 -3.63 -13.72 1.73
CA PHE A 219 -2.71 -14.80 2.04
C PHE A 219 -3.46 -16.04 2.55
N ALA A 220 -4.35 -15.87 3.53
CA ALA A 220 -5.13 -16.97 4.09
C ALA A 220 -6.02 -17.62 3.03
N ALA A 221 -6.66 -16.82 2.17
CA ALA A 221 -7.49 -17.33 1.08
C ALA A 221 -6.66 -18.12 0.03
N ALA A 222 -5.47 -17.62 -0.32
CA ALA A 222 -4.56 -18.32 -1.23
C ALA A 222 -4.05 -19.63 -0.62
N ALA A 223 -3.65 -19.61 0.65
CA ALA A 223 -3.20 -20.79 1.38
C ALA A 223 -4.31 -21.86 1.47
N TRP A 224 -5.53 -21.45 1.79
CA TRP A 224 -6.70 -22.34 1.82
C TRP A 224 -6.99 -22.97 0.46
N GLY A 225 -6.98 -22.18 -0.60
CA GLY A 225 -7.19 -22.65 -1.97
C GLY A 225 -6.12 -23.63 -2.46
N MET A 226 -4.89 -23.51 -1.97
CA MET A 226 -3.82 -24.47 -2.25
C MET A 226 -3.91 -25.72 -1.39
N ALA A 227 -4.24 -25.59 -0.11
CA ALA A 227 -4.40 -26.74 0.80
C ALA A 227 -5.51 -27.70 0.33
N GLY A 228 -6.62 -27.17 -0.19
CA GLY A 228 -7.69 -28.00 -0.76
C GLY A 228 -7.33 -28.81 -2.01
N ARG A 229 -6.18 -28.52 -2.62
CA ARG A 229 -5.66 -29.26 -3.79
C ARG A 229 -4.64 -30.34 -3.43
N LEU A 230 -4.18 -30.38 -2.15
CA LEU A 230 -3.26 -31.39 -1.69
C LEU A 230 -4.01 -32.73 -1.48
N PRO A 231 -3.51 -33.86 -2.01
CA PRO A 231 -4.11 -35.16 -1.75
C PRO A 231 -4.13 -35.45 -0.25
N GLY A 232 -5.32 -35.70 0.32
CA GLY A 232 -5.51 -36.06 1.73
C GLY A 232 -5.94 -34.91 2.66
N TRP A 233 -5.98 -33.65 2.23
CA TRP A 233 -6.42 -32.49 3.04
C TRP A 233 -7.85 -32.05 2.73
N GLY A 234 -8.52 -32.65 1.76
CA GLY A 234 -9.94 -32.40 1.49
C GLY A 234 -10.77 -32.94 2.66
N CYS A 235 -11.44 -32.05 3.39
CA CYS A 235 -12.47 -32.45 4.33
C CYS A 235 -13.50 -33.28 3.54
N LYS A 236 -13.57 -34.61 3.78
CA LYS A 236 -14.63 -35.45 3.24
C LYS A 236 -15.95 -34.79 3.62
N GLN A 237 -16.64 -34.19 2.65
CA GLN A 237 -18.06 -33.89 2.84
C GLN A 237 -18.71 -35.24 3.20
N ARG A 238 -19.12 -35.36 4.45
CA ARG A 238 -20.00 -36.48 4.86
C ARG A 238 -21.23 -36.34 3.97
N GLY A 239 -21.31 -37.22 3.00
CA GLY A 239 -22.54 -37.44 2.27
C GLY A 239 -23.60 -37.76 3.32
N THR A 240 -24.58 -36.90 3.42
CA THR A 240 -25.86 -37.25 4.05
C THR A 240 -26.48 -38.32 3.15
N GLY A 241 -26.12 -39.56 3.45
CA GLY A 241 -26.79 -40.72 2.89
C GLY A 241 -28.26 -40.64 3.29
N GLY A 242 -29.12 -40.33 2.32
CA GLY A 242 -30.53 -40.51 2.47
C GLY A 242 -30.80 -41.99 2.72
N GLU A 243 -31.09 -42.35 3.95
CA GLU A 243 -31.76 -43.61 4.26
C GLU A 243 -33.17 -43.55 3.65
N SER A 244 -33.31 -44.23 2.53
CA SER A 244 -34.63 -44.61 2.02
C SER A 244 -35.20 -45.69 2.94
N MET A 245 -36.18 -45.38 3.76
CA MET A 245 -36.99 -46.36 4.45
C MET A 245 -37.78 -47.16 3.45
N PRO A 246 -37.80 -48.52 3.55
CA PRO A 246 -38.75 -49.33 2.82
C PRO A 246 -40.12 -49.26 3.51
N GLY A 247 -41.15 -48.85 2.79
CA GLY A 247 -42.57 -49.00 3.12
C GLY A 247 -43.09 -50.32 2.68
#